data_4f0cc3deefb769f5bbb2cf43e41fcf8a
#
_entry.id   4f0cc3deefb769f5bbb2cf43e41fcf8a
#
_cell.length_a   1.000
_cell.length_b   1.000
_cell.length_c   1.000
_cell.angle_alpha   90.00
_cell.angle_beta   90.00
_cell.angle_gamma   90.00
#
_symmetry.space_group_name_H-M   'P 1'
#
loop_
_entity.id
_entity.type
_entity.pdbx_description
1 polymer ?
#
loop_
_entity_poly.entity_id
_entity_poly.type
_entity_poly.pdbx_seq_one_letter_code
_entity_poly.pdbx_strand_id
1 'polypeptide(L)'
;MLKVGVFGVGHLGKFHLNNWKEIEGVKLVGFFDPHTETAKQVVEEYGIKRFTDADKLIDACDIVDVVTPTDQHYGVCMSAVRKGKHVFVEKPLAATVKEGRDIVNIVKEAGVKLQVGHIERFNPAYLAIK
;
A
#
# COMPACT_ATOMS: atom_id res chain seq x y z
N MET A 1 -7.19 8.03 -15.18
CA MET A 1 -5.92 7.77 -14.47
C MET A 1 -6.23 7.27 -13.06
N LEU A 2 -5.68 6.14 -12.69
CA LEU A 2 -5.86 5.59 -11.35
C LEU A 2 -5.04 6.39 -10.33
N LYS A 3 -5.62 6.60 -9.16
CA LYS A 3 -4.98 7.35 -8.06
C LYS A 3 -4.48 6.37 -7.01
N VAL A 4 -3.24 6.55 -6.57
CA VAL A 4 -2.64 5.70 -5.53
C VAL A 4 -2.17 6.52 -4.35
N GLY A 5 -2.36 5.99 -3.15
CA GLY A 5 -1.83 6.53 -1.91
C GLY A 5 -1.01 5.49 -1.18
N VAL A 6 0.11 5.91 -0.60
CA VAL A 6 1.06 5.01 0.08
C VAL A 6 0.93 5.18 1.59
N PHE A 7 0.77 4.07 2.29
CA PHE A 7 0.73 4.02 3.75
C PHE A 7 2.05 3.43 4.27
N GLY A 8 2.81 4.25 4.98
CA GLY A 8 4.13 3.89 5.48
C GLY A 8 5.24 4.31 4.52
N VAL A 9 6.03 5.29 4.93
CA VAL A 9 7.13 5.83 4.10
C VAL A 9 8.48 5.69 4.77
N GLY A 10 8.66 4.60 5.49
CA GLY A 10 9.99 4.20 5.96
C GLY A 10 10.88 3.79 4.79
N HIS A 11 11.92 3.01 5.07
CA HIS A 11 12.89 2.62 4.04
C HIS A 11 12.23 2.00 2.80
N LEU A 12 11.40 0.98 3.00
CA LEU A 12 10.73 0.29 1.89
C LEU A 12 9.68 1.18 1.21
N GLY A 13 8.96 1.97 1.99
CA GLY A 13 7.94 2.88 1.46
C GLY A 13 8.50 3.91 0.49
N LYS A 14 9.72 4.36 0.71
CA LYS A 14 10.39 5.29 -0.20
C LYS A 14 10.63 4.68 -1.57
N PHE A 15 10.97 3.39 -1.64
CA PHE A 15 11.06 2.68 -2.91
C PHE A 15 9.72 2.62 -3.61
N HIS A 16 8.65 2.38 -2.87
CA HIS A 16 7.29 2.36 -3.43
C HIS A 16 6.92 3.73 -4.01
N LEU A 17 7.23 4.82 -3.30
CA LEU A 17 6.97 6.17 -3.80
C LEU A 17 7.66 6.41 -5.15
N ASN A 18 8.93 6.05 -5.25
CA ASN A 18 9.70 6.20 -6.49
C ASN A 18 9.12 5.37 -7.63
N ASN A 19 8.74 4.13 -7.33
CA ASN A 19 8.19 3.22 -8.34
C ASN A 19 6.84 3.72 -8.86
N TRP A 20 5.96 4.19 -7.98
CA TRP A 20 4.66 4.71 -8.41
C TRP A 20 4.79 5.94 -9.31
N LYS A 21 5.77 6.80 -9.06
CA LYS A 21 6.02 7.98 -9.90
C LYS A 21 6.33 7.62 -11.35
N GLU A 22 6.91 6.46 -11.60
CA GLU A 22 7.35 6.05 -12.93
C GLU A 22 6.32 5.22 -13.70
N ILE A 23 5.21 4.83 -13.06
CA ILE A 23 4.19 4.02 -13.71
C ILE A 23 3.22 4.93 -14.46
N GLU A 24 3.10 4.70 -15.78
CA GLU A 24 2.13 5.42 -16.61
C GLU A 24 0.70 5.03 -16.25
N GLY A 25 -0.22 5.97 -16.34
CA GLY A 25 -1.64 5.74 -16.05
C GLY A 25 -1.98 5.77 -14.57
N VAL A 26 -1.01 6.04 -13.71
CA VAL A 26 -1.20 6.11 -12.25
C VAL A 26 -0.73 7.47 -11.74
N LYS A 27 -1.53 8.05 -10.84
CA LYS A 27 -1.16 9.30 -10.17
C LYS A 27 -0.94 9.03 -8.68
N LEU A 28 0.25 9.31 -8.19
CA LEU A 28 0.55 9.26 -6.76
C LEU A 28 -0.02 10.52 -6.10
N VAL A 29 -1.11 10.36 -5.33
CA VAL A 29 -1.81 11.51 -4.74
C VAL A 29 -1.24 11.95 -3.40
N GLY A 30 -0.56 11.05 -2.68
CA GLY A 30 0.03 11.37 -1.40
C GLY A 30 0.39 10.14 -0.59
N PHE A 31 0.79 10.39 0.65
CA PHE A 31 1.14 9.33 1.58
C PHE A 31 0.63 9.63 2.99
N PHE A 32 0.58 8.59 3.81
CA PHE A 32 0.27 8.69 5.23
C PHE A 32 1.37 7.99 6.04
N ASP A 33 1.88 8.67 7.04
CA ASP A 33 2.80 8.11 8.03
C ASP A 33 2.65 8.89 9.34
N PRO A 34 2.43 8.21 10.48
CA PRO A 34 2.26 8.90 11.76
C PRO A 34 3.54 9.52 12.30
N HIS A 35 4.71 9.08 11.82
CA HIS A 35 6.00 9.65 12.23
C HIS A 35 6.24 11.00 11.58
N THR A 36 6.12 12.07 12.36
CA THR A 36 6.22 13.43 11.85
C THR A 36 7.56 13.74 11.20
N GLU A 37 8.66 13.32 11.81
CA GLU A 37 9.99 13.58 11.25
C GLU A 37 10.22 12.88 9.92
N THR A 38 9.86 11.60 9.83
CA THR A 38 9.93 10.85 8.58
C THR A 38 9.07 11.50 7.50
N ALA A 39 7.85 11.88 7.86
CA ALA A 39 6.92 12.50 6.92
C ALA A 39 7.45 13.83 6.38
N LYS A 40 8.03 14.68 7.25
CA LYS A 40 8.63 15.94 6.82
C LYS A 40 9.76 15.72 5.83
N GLN A 41 10.64 14.76 6.10
CA GLN A 41 11.74 14.42 5.19
C GLN A 41 11.23 13.99 3.83
N VAL A 42 10.18 13.19 3.79
CA VAL A 42 9.59 12.70 2.54
C VAL A 42 8.98 13.85 1.75
N VAL A 43 8.25 14.76 2.40
CA VAL A 43 7.69 15.94 1.72
C VAL A 43 8.81 16.78 1.09
N GLU A 44 9.89 17.02 1.83
CA GLU A 44 11.00 17.83 1.34
C GLU A 44 11.77 17.15 0.21
N GLU A 45 12.02 15.84 0.35
CA GLU A 45 12.87 15.09 -0.57
C GLU A 45 12.15 14.65 -1.84
N TYR A 46 10.87 14.25 -1.70
CA TYR A 46 10.11 13.68 -2.83
C TYR A 46 9.04 14.60 -3.38
N GLY A 47 8.71 15.69 -2.69
CA GLY A 47 7.69 16.63 -3.13
C GLY A 47 6.28 16.04 -3.18
N ILE A 48 6.00 15.06 -2.33
CA ILE A 48 4.71 14.36 -2.30
C ILE A 48 3.89 14.86 -1.11
N LYS A 49 2.59 15.02 -1.33
CA LYS A 49 1.68 15.53 -0.31
C LYS A 49 1.53 14.55 0.86
N ARG A 50 1.71 15.07 2.07
CA ARG A 50 1.42 14.32 3.29
C ARG A 50 -0.06 14.44 3.65
N PHE A 51 -0.70 13.31 3.94
CA PHE A 51 -2.02 13.27 4.57
C PHE A 51 -1.84 12.96 6.04
N THR A 52 -2.49 13.74 6.91
CA THR A 52 -2.46 13.51 8.36
C THR A 52 -3.66 12.69 8.84
N ASP A 53 -4.63 12.47 7.97
CA ASP A 53 -5.82 11.66 8.22
C ASP A 53 -5.82 10.49 7.24
N ALA A 54 -5.71 9.27 7.77
CA ALA A 54 -5.65 8.04 6.96
C ALA A 54 -6.91 7.87 6.10
N ASP A 55 -8.08 8.15 6.64
CA ASP A 55 -9.33 8.00 5.90
C ASP A 55 -9.42 8.96 4.73
N LYS A 56 -8.92 10.18 4.88
CA LYS A 56 -8.90 11.13 3.78
C LYS A 56 -8.01 10.68 2.64
N LEU A 57 -6.88 10.05 2.93
CA LEU A 57 -6.03 9.48 1.89
C LEU A 57 -6.74 8.34 1.18
N ILE A 58 -7.36 7.44 1.92
CA ILE A 58 -8.12 6.33 1.33
C ILE A 58 -9.21 6.87 0.40
N ASP A 59 -9.96 7.86 0.84
CA ASP A 59 -11.03 8.47 0.04
C ASP A 59 -10.50 9.11 -1.25
N ALA A 60 -9.26 9.61 -1.23
CA ALA A 60 -8.65 10.25 -2.40
C ALA A 60 -8.07 9.26 -3.42
N CYS A 61 -8.03 7.97 -3.10
CA CYS A 61 -7.36 6.95 -3.91
C CYS A 61 -8.33 5.99 -4.58
N ASP A 62 -7.82 5.30 -5.61
CA ASP A 62 -8.43 4.09 -6.17
C ASP A 62 -7.66 2.85 -5.70
N ILE A 63 -6.37 3.02 -5.44
CA ILE A 63 -5.45 1.98 -4.98
C ILE A 63 -4.77 2.44 -3.70
N VAL A 64 -4.77 1.58 -2.69
CA VAL A 64 -4.06 1.81 -1.42
C VAL A 64 -2.86 0.88 -1.38
N ASP A 65 -1.67 1.46 -1.24
CA ASP A 65 -0.41 0.71 -1.14
C ASP A 65 0.02 0.66 0.33
N VAL A 66 0.04 -0.53 0.91
CA VAL A 66 0.27 -0.74 2.33
C VAL A 66 1.71 -1.21 2.57
N VAL A 67 2.54 -0.31 3.09
CA VAL A 67 3.96 -0.53 3.38
C VAL A 67 4.28 -0.23 4.84
N THR A 68 3.26 -0.29 5.68
CA THR A 68 3.36 -0.14 7.14
C THR A 68 4.01 -1.35 7.78
N PRO A 69 4.36 -1.31 9.08
CA PRO A 69 4.71 -2.53 9.80
C PRO A 69 3.61 -3.57 9.71
N THR A 70 3.99 -4.86 9.76
CA THR A 70 3.08 -5.99 9.53
C THR A 70 1.84 -5.97 10.42
N ASP A 71 1.98 -5.58 11.67
CA ASP A 71 0.87 -5.53 12.63
C ASP A 71 -0.19 -4.49 12.28
N GLN A 72 0.10 -3.58 11.36
CA GLN A 72 -0.83 -2.57 10.87
C GLN A 72 -1.48 -2.93 9.55
N HIS A 73 -1.01 -3.98 8.85
CA HIS A 73 -1.54 -4.37 7.54
C HIS A 73 -3.04 -4.64 7.59
N TYR A 74 -3.48 -5.39 8.58
CA TYR A 74 -4.89 -5.77 8.72
C TYR A 74 -5.80 -4.54 8.76
N GLY A 75 -5.50 -3.59 9.65
CA GLY A 75 -6.33 -2.40 9.83
C GLY A 75 -6.43 -1.56 8.56
N VAL A 76 -5.32 -1.32 7.89
CA VAL A 76 -5.29 -0.51 6.67
C VAL A 76 -6.01 -1.24 5.53
N CYS A 77 -5.74 -2.52 5.34
CA CYS A 77 -6.40 -3.32 4.30
C CYS A 77 -7.91 -3.34 4.49
N MET A 78 -8.37 -3.60 5.72
CA MET A 78 -9.82 -3.65 6.00
C MET A 78 -10.49 -2.31 5.74
N SER A 79 -9.86 -1.20 6.16
CA SER A 79 -10.39 0.14 5.92
C SER A 79 -10.49 0.46 4.43
N ALA A 80 -9.46 0.11 3.66
CA ALA A 80 -9.43 0.36 2.22
C ALA A 80 -10.50 -0.47 1.49
N VAL A 81 -10.57 -1.76 1.78
CA VAL A 81 -11.50 -2.67 1.11
C VAL A 81 -12.95 -2.32 1.43
N ARG A 82 -13.25 -1.94 2.67
CA ARG A 82 -14.61 -1.49 3.05
C ARG A 82 -15.06 -0.26 2.27
N LYS A 83 -14.12 0.54 1.80
CA LYS A 83 -14.40 1.71 0.95
C LYS A 83 -14.34 1.39 -0.54
N GLY A 84 -14.21 0.13 -0.90
CA GLY A 84 -14.21 -0.30 -2.30
C GLY A 84 -12.92 -0.04 -3.04
N LYS A 85 -11.81 0.11 -2.33
CA LYS A 85 -10.52 0.40 -2.95
C LYS A 85 -9.74 -0.88 -3.21
N HIS A 86 -8.92 -0.87 -4.27
CA HIS A 86 -7.97 -1.93 -4.53
C HIS A 86 -6.77 -1.77 -3.60
N VAL A 87 -6.10 -2.88 -3.29
CA VAL A 87 -5.00 -2.88 -2.32
C VAL A 87 -3.78 -3.60 -2.87
N PHE A 88 -2.63 -2.97 -2.74
CA PHE A 88 -1.33 -3.61 -2.82
C PHE A 88 -0.75 -3.60 -1.41
N VAL A 89 -0.39 -4.75 -0.88
CA VAL A 89 0.14 -4.86 0.48
C VAL A 89 1.46 -5.60 0.48
N GLU A 90 2.46 -5.07 1.18
CA GLU A 90 3.73 -5.76 1.34
C GLU A 90 3.57 -7.05 2.14
N LYS A 91 4.45 -7.99 1.86
CA LYS A 91 4.51 -9.26 2.59
C LYS A 91 4.98 -9.05 4.04
N PRO A 92 4.55 -9.87 4.95
CA PRO A 92 3.46 -10.85 4.83
C PRO A 92 2.10 -10.14 4.84
N LEU A 93 1.08 -10.78 4.29
CA LEU A 93 -0.26 -10.20 4.19
C LEU A 93 -0.78 -9.67 5.53
N ALA A 94 -0.57 -10.43 6.59
CA ALA A 94 -1.04 -10.09 7.93
C ALA A 94 -0.15 -10.75 8.99
N ALA A 95 -0.33 -10.35 10.24
CA ALA A 95 0.42 -10.90 11.37
C ALA A 95 -0.08 -12.29 11.78
N THR A 96 -1.35 -12.61 11.53
CA THR A 96 -1.95 -13.89 11.89
C THR A 96 -2.72 -14.49 10.71
N VAL A 97 -2.92 -15.82 10.79
CA VAL A 97 -3.72 -16.53 9.78
C VAL A 97 -5.17 -16.04 9.80
N LYS A 98 -5.72 -15.76 10.96
CA LYS A 98 -7.09 -15.26 11.09
C LYS A 98 -7.26 -13.92 10.38
N GLU A 99 -6.35 -13.00 10.61
CA GLU A 99 -6.37 -11.70 9.94
C GLU A 99 -6.28 -11.84 8.42
N GLY A 100 -5.38 -12.72 7.96
CA GLY A 100 -5.23 -12.97 6.53
C GLY A 100 -6.51 -13.53 5.90
N ARG A 101 -7.18 -14.45 6.59
CA ARG A 101 -8.47 -14.98 6.12
C ARG A 101 -9.55 -13.93 6.06
N ASP A 102 -9.62 -13.07 7.09
CA ASP A 102 -10.61 -11.99 7.11
C ASP A 102 -10.39 -11.02 5.94
N ILE A 103 -9.14 -10.69 5.63
CA ILE A 103 -8.82 -9.84 4.48
C ILE A 103 -9.26 -10.50 3.18
N VAL A 104 -8.93 -11.77 2.96
CA VAL A 104 -9.32 -12.50 1.74
C VAL A 104 -10.83 -12.52 1.58
N ASN A 105 -11.55 -12.78 2.66
CA ASN A 105 -13.01 -12.85 2.63
C ASN A 105 -13.63 -11.50 2.28
N ILE A 106 -13.19 -10.40 2.89
CA ILE A 106 -13.76 -9.09 2.60
C ILE A 106 -13.42 -8.62 1.19
N VAL A 107 -12.24 -8.97 0.68
CA VAL A 107 -11.83 -8.67 -0.70
C VAL A 107 -12.78 -9.34 -1.69
N LYS A 108 -13.12 -10.60 -1.46
CA LYS A 108 -14.08 -11.34 -2.30
C LYS A 108 -15.46 -10.71 -2.25
N GLU A 109 -15.94 -10.36 -1.06
CA GLU A 109 -17.25 -9.73 -0.90
C GLU A 109 -17.33 -8.37 -1.58
N ALA A 110 -16.27 -7.57 -1.47
CA ALA A 110 -16.23 -6.22 -2.06
C ALA A 110 -15.98 -6.22 -3.56
N GLY A 111 -15.49 -7.33 -4.11
CA GLY A 111 -15.19 -7.40 -5.55
C GLY A 111 -14.00 -6.55 -5.97
N VAL A 112 -13.12 -6.21 -5.05
CA VAL A 112 -11.90 -5.46 -5.35
C VAL A 112 -10.73 -6.40 -5.58
N LYS A 113 -9.61 -5.86 -6.07
CA LYS A 113 -8.39 -6.61 -6.28
C LYS A 113 -7.41 -6.36 -5.13
N LEU A 114 -6.76 -7.41 -4.69
CA LEU A 114 -5.70 -7.33 -3.70
C LEU A 114 -4.49 -8.13 -4.20
N GLN A 115 -3.33 -7.51 -4.13
CA GLN A 115 -2.06 -8.16 -4.48
C GLN A 115 -1.09 -8.03 -3.31
N VAL A 116 -0.46 -9.14 -2.96
CA VAL A 116 0.62 -9.15 -1.95
C VAL A 116 1.96 -9.00 -2.67
N GLY A 117 2.84 -8.18 -2.10
CA GLY A 117 4.13 -7.87 -2.68
C GLY A 117 5.16 -9.00 -2.59
N HIS A 118 4.91 -10.13 -3.23
CA HIS A 118 5.86 -11.23 -3.34
C HIS A 118 6.84 -10.98 -4.48
N ILE A 119 7.73 -10.01 -4.27
CA ILE A 119 8.65 -9.52 -5.30
C ILE A 119 9.52 -10.64 -5.89
N GLU A 120 9.88 -11.63 -5.09
CA GLU A 120 10.72 -12.75 -5.53
C GLU A 120 10.06 -13.63 -6.59
N ARG A 121 8.73 -13.57 -6.74
CA ARG A 121 8.04 -14.28 -7.82
C ARG A 121 8.46 -13.79 -9.20
N PHE A 122 8.98 -12.60 -9.30
CA PHE A 122 9.45 -11.98 -10.54
C PHE A 122 10.98 -12.04 -10.70
N ASN A 123 11.69 -12.62 -9.70
CA ASN A 123 13.13 -12.78 -9.76
C ASN A 123 13.49 -13.79 -10.85
N PRO A 124 14.43 -13.48 -11.76
CA PRO A 124 14.82 -14.40 -12.84
C PRO A 124 15.26 -15.77 -12.36
N ALA A 125 15.94 -15.86 -11.22
CA ALA A 125 16.34 -17.15 -10.64
C ALA A 125 15.13 -17.99 -10.24
N TYR A 126 14.12 -17.40 -9.64
CA TYR A 126 12.87 -18.08 -9.28
C TYR A 126 12.12 -18.55 -10.52
N LEU A 127 12.02 -17.71 -11.53
CA LEU A 127 11.34 -18.05 -12.78
C LEU A 127 12.05 -19.18 -13.52
N ALA A 128 13.37 -19.28 -13.41
CA ALA A 128 14.15 -20.35 -14.04
C ALA A 128 13.92 -21.71 -13.37
N ILE A 129 13.64 -21.72 -12.06
CA ILE A 129 13.35 -22.96 -11.31
C ILE A 129 11.95 -23.49 -11.64
N LYS A 130 11.04 -22.60 -11.86
CA LYS A 130 9.65 -22.89 -12.13
C LYS A 130 9.45 -23.53 -13.52
#